data_5689547229ac05bd0c54e43e253430eb
#
_entry.id   5689547229ac05bd0c54e43e253430eb
#
_cell.length_a   1.000
_cell.length_b   1.000
_cell.length_c   1.000
_cell.angle_alpha   90.00
_cell.angle_beta   90.00
_cell.angle_gamma   90.00
#
_symmetry.space_group_name_H-M   'P 1'
#
loop_
_entity.id
_entity.type
_entity.pdbx_description
1 polymer ?
#
loop_
_entity_poly.entity_id
_entity_poly.type
_entity_poly.pdbx_seq_one_letter_code
_entity_poly.pdbx_strand_id
1 'polypeptide(L)'
;MTLCLRGKKKYSMPSLLKHPQSFYIGEFNFETARSGGKGGQHVNKTESKVTLVFDLNQTELFSETEKNRISQKLGSHYHDGIIRVVSETSRSQFQNKKLAIERFFEIFEKALIVPKRRVPTKISKGKKEARLKSKKIDSQKKQTRRKPGID
;
A
#
# COMPACT_ATOMS: atom_id res chain seq x y z
N MET A 1 -17.81 17.12 -37.99
CA MET A 1 -17.44 15.78 -37.44
C MET A 1 -16.30 15.97 -36.46
N THR A 2 -16.62 16.07 -35.17
CA THR A 2 -15.66 16.39 -34.10
C THR A 2 -15.17 15.07 -33.50
N LEU A 3 -13.92 14.68 -33.78
CA LEU A 3 -13.30 13.51 -33.20
C LEU A 3 -13.06 13.78 -31.70
N CYS A 4 -13.84 13.10 -30.88
CA CYS A 4 -13.70 13.07 -29.43
C CYS A 4 -12.42 12.29 -29.09
N LEU A 5 -11.32 12.96 -28.83
CA LEU A 5 -10.10 12.37 -28.30
C LEU A 5 -10.36 11.94 -26.87
N ARG A 6 -10.65 10.64 -26.73
CA ARG A 6 -10.87 9.90 -25.49
C ARG A 6 -9.68 10.07 -24.54
N GLY A 7 -9.96 10.75 -23.44
CA GLY A 7 -9.18 11.03 -22.26
C GLY A 7 -7.79 10.40 -22.12
N LYS A 8 -6.77 11.22 -22.32
CA LYS A 8 -5.48 11.03 -21.66
C LYS A 8 -5.76 11.09 -20.15
N LYS A 9 -5.67 9.98 -19.43
CA LYS A 9 -5.59 10.00 -17.98
C LYS A 9 -4.42 10.91 -17.64
N LYS A 10 -4.71 12.14 -17.20
CA LYS A 10 -3.73 13.00 -16.56
C LYS A 10 -3.30 12.22 -15.33
N TYR A 11 -2.09 11.69 -15.33
CA TYR A 11 -1.49 11.15 -14.13
C TYR A 11 -1.46 12.29 -13.12
N SER A 12 -2.39 12.22 -12.16
CA SER A 12 -2.38 13.13 -11.02
C SER A 12 -1.06 12.89 -10.31
N MET A 13 -0.22 13.92 -10.23
CA MET A 13 0.99 13.85 -9.43
C MET A 13 0.62 13.40 -8.01
N PRO A 14 1.33 12.41 -7.44
CA PRO A 14 1.15 12.08 -6.04
C PRO A 14 1.39 13.34 -5.22
N SER A 15 0.38 13.79 -4.51
CA SER A 15 0.41 15.06 -3.75
C SER A 15 1.44 15.09 -2.61
N LEU A 16 2.02 13.93 -2.32
CA LEU A 16 3.00 13.73 -1.24
C LEU A 16 4.47 13.77 -1.71
N LEU A 17 4.73 13.73 -3.01
CA LEU A 17 6.07 13.86 -3.55
C LEU A 17 6.49 15.33 -3.55
N LYS A 18 7.64 15.63 -2.95
CA LYS A 18 8.19 16.99 -2.86
C LYS A 18 8.72 17.50 -4.20
N HIS A 19 9.15 16.59 -5.07
CA HIS A 19 9.77 16.90 -6.34
C HIS A 19 8.94 16.37 -7.52
N PRO A 20 9.03 16.98 -8.71
CA PRO A 20 8.42 16.45 -9.93
C PRO A 20 8.89 15.03 -10.24
N GLN A 21 8.04 14.23 -10.86
CA GLN A 21 8.38 12.84 -11.22
C GLN A 21 9.65 12.72 -12.08
N SER A 22 9.98 13.74 -12.87
CA SER A 22 11.18 13.77 -13.70
C SER A 22 12.48 13.64 -12.90
N PHE A 23 12.53 14.16 -11.67
CA PHE A 23 13.70 14.03 -10.81
C PHE A 23 13.94 12.58 -10.40
N TYR A 24 12.87 11.87 -10.02
CA TYR A 24 12.97 10.46 -9.64
C TYR A 24 13.31 9.56 -10.82
N ILE A 25 12.75 9.87 -12.01
CA ILE A 25 12.99 9.07 -13.24
C ILE A 25 14.47 9.11 -13.64
N GLY A 26 15.17 10.22 -13.37
CA GLY A 26 16.60 10.34 -13.63
C GLY A 26 17.48 9.39 -12.81
N GLU A 27 16.99 8.95 -11.64
CA GLU A 27 17.70 8.02 -10.75
C GLU A 27 17.28 6.54 -10.95
N PHE A 28 16.35 6.25 -11.87
CA PHE A 28 15.88 4.89 -12.11
C PHE A 28 16.84 4.09 -12.98
N ASN A 29 17.26 2.93 -12.49
CA ASN A 29 17.91 1.91 -13.27
C ASN A 29 16.89 0.84 -13.68
N PHE A 30 17.03 0.30 -14.90
CA PHE A 30 16.13 -0.73 -15.44
C PHE A 30 16.90 -1.97 -15.81
N GLU A 31 16.53 -3.08 -15.21
CA GLU A 31 17.01 -4.40 -15.56
C GLU A 31 15.93 -5.12 -16.38
N THR A 32 16.34 -5.79 -17.44
CA THR A 32 15.43 -6.58 -18.28
C THR A 32 15.76 -8.06 -18.19
N ALA A 33 14.73 -8.88 -18.20
CA ALA A 33 14.86 -10.33 -18.16
C ALA A 33 13.76 -10.99 -18.99
N ARG A 34 13.93 -12.27 -19.26
CA ARG A 34 12.88 -13.08 -19.88
C ARG A 34 11.73 -13.25 -18.88
N SER A 35 10.48 -13.13 -19.37
CA SER A 35 9.32 -13.38 -18.52
C SER A 35 9.23 -14.90 -18.21
N GLY A 36 9.06 -15.25 -16.93
CA GLY A 36 8.77 -16.61 -16.52
C GLY A 36 7.30 -16.96 -16.81
N GLY A 37 7.02 -17.93 -17.66
CA GLY A 37 5.68 -18.43 -17.92
C GLY A 37 5.69 -19.85 -18.48
N LYS A 38 4.54 -20.56 -18.39
CA LYS A 38 4.37 -21.89 -19.03
C LYS A 38 4.54 -21.71 -20.53
N GLY A 39 5.60 -22.30 -21.08
CA GLY A 39 6.20 -22.06 -22.35
C GLY A 39 5.28 -22.02 -23.59
N GLY A 40 5.66 -21.13 -24.49
CA GLY A 40 5.32 -21.10 -25.90
C GLY A 40 6.56 -20.66 -26.67
N GLN A 41 6.65 -20.97 -27.98
CA GLN A 41 7.86 -20.74 -28.79
C GLN A 41 8.39 -19.29 -28.80
N HIS A 42 7.57 -18.29 -28.42
CA HIS A 42 7.95 -16.88 -28.33
C HIS A 42 8.36 -16.38 -26.93
N VAL A 43 7.95 -17.06 -25.86
CA VAL A 43 8.23 -16.61 -24.47
C VAL A 43 9.71 -16.68 -24.13
N ASN A 44 10.43 -17.64 -24.72
CA ASN A 44 11.86 -17.84 -24.48
C ASN A 44 12.77 -16.91 -25.30
N LYS A 45 12.22 -16.13 -26.23
CA LYS A 45 13.01 -15.28 -27.14
C LYS A 45 12.90 -13.78 -26.83
N THR A 46 11.95 -13.34 -25.99
CA THR A 46 11.71 -11.92 -25.73
C THR A 46 11.94 -11.58 -24.25
N GLU A 47 12.75 -10.57 -23.99
CA GLU A 47 13.01 -10.02 -22.65
C GLU A 47 11.96 -8.96 -22.31
N SER A 48 10.75 -9.38 -22.00
CA SER A 48 9.64 -8.46 -21.73
C SER A 48 9.50 -8.06 -20.25
N LYS A 49 10.09 -8.84 -19.33
CA LYS A 49 10.11 -8.52 -17.91
C LYS A 49 11.02 -7.34 -17.63
N VAL A 50 10.52 -6.36 -16.91
CA VAL A 50 11.26 -5.15 -16.50
C VAL A 50 11.26 -5.06 -14.98
N THR A 51 12.44 -4.89 -14.41
CA THR A 51 12.65 -4.56 -13.00
C THR A 51 13.17 -3.13 -12.92
N LEU A 52 12.40 -2.25 -12.29
CA LEU A 52 12.85 -0.92 -11.92
C LEU A 52 13.65 -1.03 -10.62
N VAL A 53 14.85 -0.49 -10.62
CA VAL A 53 15.77 -0.45 -9.48
C VAL A 53 15.99 1.00 -9.09
N PHE A 54 15.78 1.32 -7.82
CA PHE A 54 15.98 2.65 -7.25
C PHE A 54 16.80 2.54 -5.97
N ASP A 55 17.89 3.29 -5.89
CA ASP A 55 18.76 3.31 -4.70
C ASP A 55 18.31 4.41 -3.74
N LEU A 56 17.73 3.99 -2.61
CA LEU A 56 17.25 4.91 -1.58
C LEU A 56 18.40 5.52 -0.77
N ASN A 57 19.56 4.85 -0.69
CA ASN A 57 20.69 5.36 0.08
C ASN A 57 21.39 6.49 -0.65
N GLN A 58 21.56 6.37 -1.96
CA GLN A 58 22.27 7.36 -2.78
C GLN A 58 21.44 8.61 -3.06
N THR A 59 20.12 8.50 -3.04
CA THR A 59 19.26 9.65 -3.36
C THR A 59 19.31 10.74 -2.28
N GLU A 60 19.37 12.00 -2.70
CA GLU A 60 19.24 13.18 -1.84
C GLU A 60 17.81 13.72 -1.79
N LEU A 61 16.88 13.11 -2.52
CA LEU A 61 15.48 13.56 -2.63
C LEU A 61 14.67 13.40 -1.34
N PHE A 62 15.15 12.56 -0.41
CA PHE A 62 14.46 12.25 0.84
C PHE A 62 15.33 12.51 2.05
N SER A 63 14.71 13.05 3.12
CA SER A 63 15.33 13.15 4.43
C SER A 63 15.50 11.76 5.07
N GLU A 64 16.44 11.63 6.01
CA GLU A 64 16.68 10.36 6.72
C GLU A 64 15.41 9.81 7.42
N THR A 65 14.56 10.69 7.94
CA THR A 65 13.27 10.29 8.54
C THR A 65 12.30 9.71 7.52
N GLU A 66 12.33 10.20 6.28
CA GLU A 66 11.53 9.68 5.16
C GLU A 66 12.10 8.36 4.65
N LYS A 67 13.43 8.26 4.48
CA LYS A 67 14.12 7.02 4.11
C LYS A 67 13.80 5.88 5.08
N ASN A 68 13.88 6.13 6.38
CA ASN A 68 13.53 5.16 7.42
C ASN A 68 12.05 4.75 7.38
N ARG A 69 11.15 5.68 7.07
CA ARG A 69 9.72 5.37 6.91
C ARG A 69 9.45 4.54 5.67
N ILE A 70 10.08 4.86 4.57
CA ILE A 70 9.99 4.13 3.31
C ILE A 70 10.50 2.70 3.51
N SER A 71 11.67 2.51 4.10
CA SER A 71 12.27 1.20 4.34
C SER A 71 11.36 0.29 5.19
N GLN A 72 10.74 0.84 6.23
CA GLN A 72 9.81 0.09 7.09
C GLN A 72 8.51 -0.33 6.38
N LYS A 73 8.01 0.47 5.44
CA LYS A 73 6.72 0.23 4.81
C LYS A 73 6.78 -0.56 3.52
N LEU A 74 7.91 -0.54 2.83
CA LEU A 74 8.04 -1.21 1.52
C LEU A 74 8.17 -2.74 1.62
N GLY A 75 8.52 -3.29 2.77
CA GLY A 75 8.57 -4.73 3.00
C GLY A 75 9.39 -5.46 1.93
N SER A 76 8.75 -6.35 1.16
CA SER A 76 9.40 -7.18 0.14
C SER A 76 9.98 -6.43 -1.07
N HIS A 77 9.64 -5.18 -1.25
CA HIS A 77 10.18 -4.34 -2.33
C HIS A 77 11.52 -3.68 -1.96
N TYR A 78 11.92 -3.72 -0.69
CA TYR A 78 13.11 -3.08 -0.17
C TYR A 78 14.12 -4.12 0.34
N HIS A 79 15.35 -4.08 -0.18
CA HIS A 79 16.48 -4.89 0.27
C HIS A 79 17.76 -4.06 0.24
N ASP A 80 18.43 -3.95 1.36
CA ASP A 80 19.75 -3.31 1.51
C ASP A 80 19.88 -1.90 0.91
N GLY A 81 18.83 -1.08 1.06
CA GLY A 81 18.82 0.28 0.52
C GLY A 81 18.27 0.36 -0.91
N ILE A 82 18.04 -0.75 -1.57
CA ILE A 82 17.60 -0.81 -2.96
C ILE A 82 16.11 -1.19 -3.02
N ILE A 83 15.36 -0.44 -3.79
CA ILE A 83 13.94 -0.68 -4.05
C ILE A 83 13.81 -1.32 -5.43
N ARG A 84 13.15 -2.48 -5.50
CA ARG A 84 12.91 -3.21 -6.74
C ARG A 84 11.42 -3.35 -7.01
N VAL A 85 11.00 -2.90 -8.19
CA VAL A 85 9.61 -3.02 -8.66
C VAL A 85 9.59 -3.76 -9.99
N VAL A 86 8.96 -4.93 -10.00
CA VAL A 86 8.90 -5.80 -11.17
C VAL A 86 7.60 -5.61 -11.92
N SER A 87 7.67 -5.57 -13.25
CA SER A 87 6.51 -5.61 -14.15
C SER A 87 6.75 -6.59 -15.30
N GLU A 88 5.81 -7.57 -15.46
CA GLU A 88 5.86 -8.61 -16.50
C GLU A 88 4.46 -8.88 -17.09
N THR A 89 3.53 -7.93 -16.92
CA THR A 89 2.11 -8.09 -17.32
C THR A 89 1.87 -7.97 -18.81
N SER A 90 2.71 -7.23 -19.53
CA SER A 90 2.57 -7.01 -20.97
C SER A 90 3.62 -7.78 -21.77
N ARG A 91 3.31 -8.09 -23.04
CA ARG A 91 4.29 -8.61 -23.99
C ARG A 91 5.32 -7.56 -24.43
N SER A 92 5.01 -6.28 -24.27
CA SER A 92 5.85 -5.16 -24.64
C SER A 92 6.71 -4.71 -23.46
N GLN A 93 8.03 -4.74 -23.63
CA GLN A 93 9.00 -4.22 -22.67
C GLN A 93 8.74 -2.74 -22.36
N PHE A 94 8.42 -1.94 -23.38
CA PHE A 94 8.11 -0.52 -23.22
C PHE A 94 6.87 -0.28 -22.34
N GLN A 95 5.82 -1.11 -22.51
CA GLN A 95 4.64 -1.02 -21.63
C GLN A 95 4.97 -1.46 -20.22
N ASN A 96 5.75 -2.53 -20.02
CA ASN A 96 6.17 -2.97 -18.71
C ASN A 96 7.05 -1.93 -18.00
N LYS A 97 7.89 -1.20 -18.74
CA LYS A 97 8.65 -0.07 -18.19
C LYS A 97 7.73 1.02 -17.64
N LYS A 98 6.70 1.41 -18.39
CA LYS A 98 5.70 2.38 -17.93
C LYS A 98 4.96 1.89 -16.69
N LEU A 99 4.50 0.64 -16.70
CA LEU A 99 3.79 0.03 -15.58
C LEU A 99 4.66 -0.08 -14.32
N ALA A 100 5.96 -0.37 -14.48
CA ALA A 100 6.90 -0.39 -13.35
C ALA A 100 7.05 1.00 -12.71
N ILE A 101 7.15 2.06 -13.52
CA ILE A 101 7.20 3.45 -13.04
C ILE A 101 5.90 3.82 -12.31
N GLU A 102 4.74 3.51 -12.87
CA GLU A 102 3.44 3.77 -12.25
C GLU A 102 3.33 3.07 -10.87
N ARG A 103 3.66 1.77 -10.83
CA ARG A 103 3.67 1.00 -9.58
C ARG A 103 4.65 1.56 -8.55
N PHE A 104 5.84 2.00 -8.98
CA PHE A 104 6.80 2.62 -8.10
C PHE A 104 6.19 3.83 -7.39
N PHE A 105 5.59 4.76 -8.14
CA PHE A 105 4.98 5.94 -7.54
C PHE A 105 3.80 5.62 -6.63
N GLU A 106 2.96 4.65 -6.98
CA GLU A 106 1.85 4.20 -6.11
C GLU A 106 2.35 3.63 -4.77
N ILE A 107 3.40 2.80 -4.81
CA ILE A 107 3.99 2.19 -3.61
C ILE A 107 4.65 3.28 -2.76
N PHE A 108 5.38 4.18 -3.38
CA PHE A 108 6.06 5.29 -2.71
C PHE A 108 5.09 6.26 -2.05
N GLU A 109 4.02 6.64 -2.72
CA GLU A 109 2.99 7.50 -2.15
C GLU A 109 2.38 6.88 -0.90
N LYS A 110 2.03 5.60 -0.97
CA LYS A 110 1.53 4.86 0.20
C LYS A 110 2.54 4.79 1.34
N ALA A 111 3.84 4.66 1.02
CA ALA A 111 4.90 4.62 2.02
C ALA A 111 5.09 5.96 2.74
N LEU A 112 4.95 7.07 2.05
CA LEU A 112 5.11 8.42 2.61
C LEU A 112 3.93 8.86 3.50
N ILE A 113 2.74 8.25 3.36
CA ILE A 113 1.57 8.59 4.18
C ILE A 113 1.88 8.36 5.66
N VAL A 114 1.75 9.43 6.46
CA VAL A 114 1.82 9.34 7.93
C VAL A 114 0.45 8.97 8.46
N PRO A 115 0.28 7.80 9.10
CA PRO A 115 -1.01 7.44 9.67
C PRO A 115 -1.36 8.38 10.82
N LYS A 116 -2.60 8.87 10.86
CA LYS A 116 -3.11 9.64 11.99
C LYS A 116 -3.05 8.79 13.27
N ARG A 117 -2.61 9.39 14.38
CA ARG A 117 -2.62 8.75 15.69
C ARG A 117 -4.06 8.36 16.05
N ARG A 118 -4.28 7.06 16.29
CA ARG A 118 -5.60 6.59 16.72
C ARG A 118 -5.80 6.97 18.19
N VAL A 119 -6.86 7.74 18.44
CA VAL A 119 -7.31 8.05 19.80
C VAL A 119 -8.20 6.91 20.26
N PRO A 120 -7.97 6.31 21.46
CA PRO A 120 -8.84 5.24 21.96
C PRO A 120 -10.25 5.78 22.19
N THR A 121 -11.24 5.09 21.61
CA THR A 121 -12.66 5.46 21.78
C THR A 121 -13.15 5.00 23.14
N LYS A 122 -13.73 5.92 23.91
CA LYS A 122 -14.40 5.59 25.19
C LYS A 122 -15.73 4.90 24.92
N ILE A 123 -16.13 4.00 25.80
CA ILE A 123 -17.45 3.36 25.74
C ILE A 123 -18.54 4.42 25.87
N SER A 124 -19.53 4.42 24.97
CA SER A 124 -20.66 5.36 25.00
C SER A 124 -21.49 5.17 26.27
N LYS A 125 -22.11 6.27 26.76
CA LYS A 125 -22.99 6.26 27.93
C LYS A 125 -24.09 5.22 27.79
N GLY A 126 -24.77 5.17 26.64
CA GLY A 126 -25.85 4.20 26.38
C GLY A 126 -25.41 2.74 26.48
N LYS A 127 -24.21 2.40 25.99
CA LYS A 127 -23.68 1.04 26.12
C LYS A 127 -23.36 0.67 27.56
N LYS A 128 -22.86 1.65 28.35
CA LYS A 128 -22.63 1.47 29.79
C LYS A 128 -23.93 1.26 30.56
N GLU A 129 -24.97 2.04 30.27
CA GLU A 129 -26.31 1.91 30.87
C GLU A 129 -26.97 0.58 30.48
N ALA A 130 -26.92 0.20 29.19
CA ALA A 130 -27.45 -1.09 28.74
C ALA A 130 -26.80 -2.26 29.46
N ARG A 131 -25.47 -2.23 29.67
CA ARG A 131 -24.76 -3.26 30.44
C ARG A 131 -25.22 -3.29 31.90
N LEU A 132 -25.44 -2.14 32.52
CA LEU A 132 -25.94 -2.08 33.90
C LEU A 132 -27.36 -2.61 34.01
N LYS A 133 -28.25 -2.24 33.06
CA LYS A 133 -29.62 -2.78 32.98
C LYS A 133 -29.63 -4.29 32.84
N SER A 134 -28.82 -4.84 31.91
CA SER A 134 -28.71 -6.30 31.76
C SER A 134 -28.25 -6.99 33.04
N LYS A 135 -27.21 -6.48 33.70
CA LYS A 135 -26.76 -7.03 35.00
C LYS A 135 -27.83 -6.98 36.08
N LYS A 136 -28.65 -5.91 36.12
CA LYS A 136 -29.76 -5.78 37.10
C LYS A 136 -30.83 -6.82 36.85
N ILE A 137 -31.22 -7.05 35.56
CA ILE A 137 -32.19 -8.07 35.16
C ILE A 137 -31.69 -9.47 35.53
N ASP A 138 -30.42 -9.76 35.24
CA ASP A 138 -29.82 -11.06 35.56
C ASP A 138 -29.74 -11.31 37.08
N SER A 139 -29.46 -10.25 37.86
CA SER A 139 -29.47 -10.32 39.32
C SER A 139 -30.88 -10.60 39.84
N GLN A 140 -31.89 -9.93 39.34
CA GLN A 140 -33.29 -10.17 39.71
C GLN A 140 -33.71 -11.60 39.39
N LYS A 141 -33.40 -12.12 38.19
CA LYS A 141 -33.64 -13.51 37.80
C LYS A 141 -32.96 -14.51 38.75
N LYS A 142 -31.75 -14.21 39.20
CA LYS A 142 -31.04 -15.08 40.18
C LYS A 142 -31.70 -15.04 41.57
N GLN A 143 -32.18 -13.88 42.00
CA GLN A 143 -32.91 -13.75 43.28
C GLN A 143 -34.20 -14.53 43.29
N THR A 144 -35.01 -14.46 42.22
CA THR A 144 -36.28 -15.19 42.11
C THR A 144 -36.12 -16.72 42.02
N ARG A 145 -34.91 -17.21 41.64
CA ARG A 145 -34.59 -18.64 41.60
C ARG A 145 -34.07 -19.20 42.95
N ARG A 146 -33.78 -18.32 43.91
CA ARG A 146 -33.41 -18.80 45.26
C ARG A 146 -34.60 -19.48 45.92
N LYS A 147 -34.40 -20.70 46.48
CA LYS A 147 -35.39 -21.35 47.28
C LYS A 147 -35.76 -20.44 48.46
N PRO A 148 -37.09 -20.26 48.80
CA PRO A 148 -37.47 -19.59 50.01
C PRO A 148 -36.79 -20.31 51.19
N GLY A 149 -36.19 -19.52 52.11
CA GLY A 149 -35.62 -20.09 53.32
C GLY A 149 -36.72 -20.82 54.07
N ILE A 150 -36.42 -22.05 54.43
CA ILE A 150 -37.27 -22.80 55.34
C ILE A 150 -36.82 -22.31 56.73
N ASP A 151 -37.63 -21.46 57.37
CA ASP A 151 -37.53 -21.13 58.78
C ASP A 151 -38.03 -22.29 59.61
#